data_3bda71597b53d04d0a7a727249ae61d7
#
_entry.id   3bda71597b53d04d0a7a727249ae61d7
#
_cell.length_a   1.000
_cell.length_b   1.000
_cell.length_c   1.000
_cell.angle_alpha   90.00
_cell.angle_beta   90.00
_cell.angle_gamma   90.00
#
_symmetry.space_group_name_H-M   'P 1'
#
loop_
_entity.id
_entity.type
_entity.pdbx_description
1 polymer ?
#
loop_
_entity_poly.entity_id
_entity_poly.type
_entity_poly.pdbx_seq_one_letter_code
_entity_poly.pdbx_strand_id
1 'polypeptide(L)' 'MHKEQIYDAYEIACLMDSNRLCSDLLSSLLRLNSVISPHYISNDLYDKSRAARKAVEDLAIELGISICKIEDSFNKEK' A
#
# COMPACT_ATOMS: atom_id res chain seq x y z
N MET A 1 7.05 0.41 -32.00
CA MET A 1 6.45 1.42 -31.21
C MET A 1 5.99 0.86 -29.88
N HIS A 2 6.36 1.47 -28.86
CA HIS A 2 5.91 0.99 -27.59
C HIS A 2 4.63 1.69 -27.22
N LYS A 3 3.89 1.04 -26.39
CA LYS A 3 2.65 1.56 -25.96
C LYS A 3 2.84 2.17 -24.58
N GLU A 4 2.63 3.41 -24.50
CA GLU A 4 2.69 4.06 -23.21
C GLU A 4 1.45 3.73 -22.43
N GLN A 5 1.66 3.49 -21.18
CA GLN A 5 0.55 3.22 -20.32
C GLN A 5 -0.14 4.53 -20.01
N ILE A 6 -1.38 4.63 -20.42
CA ILE A 6 -2.16 5.84 -20.21
C ILE A 6 -3.22 5.52 -19.17
N TYR A 7 -3.20 6.29 -18.10
CA TYR A 7 -4.19 6.11 -17.05
C TYR A 7 -5.26 7.16 -17.24
N ASP A 8 -6.51 6.76 -17.25
CA ASP A 8 -7.58 7.73 -17.31
C ASP A 8 -7.86 8.27 -15.89
N ALA A 9 -8.72 9.26 -15.82
CA ALA A 9 -8.99 9.93 -14.55
C ALA A 9 -9.55 8.96 -13.51
N TYR A 10 -10.35 8.02 -13.94
CA TYR A 10 -10.94 7.05 -13.04
C TYR A 10 -9.87 6.14 -12.44
N GLU A 11 -8.95 5.67 -13.29
CA GLU A 11 -7.88 4.79 -12.83
C GLU A 11 -6.97 5.51 -11.86
N ILE A 12 -6.66 6.76 -12.14
CA ILE A 12 -5.81 7.56 -11.26
C ILE A 12 -6.49 7.75 -9.91
N ALA A 13 -7.79 8.05 -9.93
CA ALA A 13 -8.53 8.22 -8.69
C ALA A 13 -8.54 6.93 -7.88
N CYS A 14 -8.70 5.80 -8.54
CA CYS A 14 -8.68 4.50 -7.84
C CYS A 14 -7.33 4.22 -7.22
N LEU A 15 -6.25 4.55 -7.92
CA LEU A 15 -4.91 4.33 -7.37
C LEU A 15 -4.65 5.23 -6.16
N MET A 16 -5.05 6.48 -6.25
CA MET A 16 -4.86 7.40 -5.12
C MET A 16 -5.68 6.98 -3.92
N ASP A 17 -6.91 6.56 -4.18
CA ASP A 17 -7.77 6.09 -3.10
C ASP A 17 -7.24 4.81 -2.48
N SER A 18 -6.74 3.91 -3.32
CA SER A 18 -6.15 2.66 -2.83
C SER A 18 -4.93 2.96 -1.95
N ASN A 19 -4.12 3.92 -2.36
CA ASN A 19 -2.95 4.29 -1.58
C ASN A 19 -3.36 4.85 -0.21
N ARG A 20 -4.38 5.69 -0.17
CA ARG A 20 -4.87 6.26 1.07
C ARG A 20 -5.41 5.17 1.99
N LEU A 21 -6.21 4.27 1.43
CA LEU A 21 -6.79 3.17 2.21
C LEU A 21 -5.71 2.23 2.72
N CYS A 22 -4.70 2.00 1.92
CA CYS A 22 -3.58 1.16 2.32
C CYS A 22 -2.82 1.78 3.49
N SER A 23 -2.64 3.09 3.45
CA SER A 23 -1.99 3.81 4.54
C SER A 23 -2.81 3.71 5.83
N ASP A 24 -4.12 3.88 5.72
CA ASP A 24 -5.01 3.75 6.88
C ASP A 24 -4.95 2.33 7.45
N LEU A 25 -4.91 1.36 6.55
CA LEU A 25 -4.85 -0.04 6.96
C LEU A 25 -3.53 -0.33 7.68
N LEU A 26 -2.43 0.22 7.19
CA LEU A 26 -1.14 0.05 7.84
C LEU A 26 -1.15 0.62 9.25
N SER A 27 -1.75 1.78 9.43
CA SER A 27 -1.86 2.37 10.76
C SER A 27 -2.64 1.46 11.69
N SER A 28 -3.74 0.90 11.20
CA SER A 28 -4.54 -0.03 11.98
C SER A 28 -3.77 -1.30 12.31
N LEU A 29 -3.00 -1.81 11.36
CA LEU A 29 -2.21 -3.02 11.59
C LEU A 29 -1.09 -2.78 12.58
N LEU A 30 -0.49 -1.59 12.58
CA LEU A 30 0.52 -1.26 13.57
C LEU A 30 -0.09 -1.27 14.97
N ARG A 31 -1.28 -0.73 15.12
CA ARG A 31 -1.97 -0.75 16.39
C ARG A 31 -2.32 -2.17 16.79
N LEU A 32 -2.76 -2.96 15.83
CA LEU A 32 -3.11 -4.35 16.09
C LEU A 32 -1.89 -5.12 16.56
N ASN A 33 -0.74 -4.93 15.91
CA ASN A 33 0.50 -5.57 16.34
C ASN A 33 0.85 -5.22 17.77
N SER A 34 0.59 -3.97 18.13
CA SER A 34 0.87 -3.51 19.48
C SER A 34 -0.05 -4.17 20.51
N VAL A 35 -1.31 -4.39 20.14
CA VAL A 35 -2.27 -5.04 21.00
C VAL A 35 -1.99 -6.54 21.11
N ILE A 36 -1.62 -7.17 19.99
CA ILE A 36 -1.29 -8.59 19.96
C ILE A 36 0.18 -8.73 20.33
N SER A 37 0.45 -8.51 21.57
CA SER A 37 1.80 -8.64 22.08
C SER A 37 2.08 -10.08 22.47
N PRO A 38 3.31 -10.57 22.25
CA PRO A 38 3.64 -11.94 22.68
C PRO A 38 3.41 -12.16 24.18
N HIS A 39 3.38 -11.11 24.95
CA HIS A 39 3.15 -11.24 26.38
C HIS A 39 1.72 -11.59 26.72
N TYR A 40 0.79 -11.25 25.86
CA TYR A 40 -0.63 -11.43 26.18
C TYR A 40 -1.34 -12.43 25.29
N ILE A 41 -0.79 -12.67 24.10
CA ILE A 41 -1.47 -13.52 23.13
C ILE A 41 -0.41 -14.46 22.54
N SER A 42 -0.87 -15.55 21.96
CA SER A 42 0.04 -16.56 21.45
C SER A 42 0.97 -16.01 20.38
N ASN A 43 2.16 -16.59 20.28
CA ASN A 43 3.12 -16.22 19.27
C ASN A 43 2.57 -16.40 17.86
N ASP A 44 1.72 -17.41 17.68
CA ASP A 44 1.13 -17.67 16.38
C ASP A 44 0.29 -16.49 15.89
N LEU A 45 -0.51 -15.92 16.79
CA LEU A 45 -1.31 -14.75 16.43
C LEU A 45 -0.43 -13.55 16.12
N TYR A 46 0.62 -13.39 16.91
CA TYR A 46 1.55 -12.29 16.69
C TYR A 46 2.23 -12.42 15.32
N ASP A 47 2.70 -13.63 15.00
CA ASP A 47 3.36 -13.89 13.73
C ASP A 47 2.43 -13.64 12.55
N LYS A 48 1.18 -14.06 12.67
CA LYS A 48 0.20 -13.84 11.60
C LYS A 48 -0.12 -12.36 11.43
N SER A 49 -0.18 -11.64 12.53
CA SER A 49 -0.41 -10.21 12.50
C SER A 49 0.74 -9.49 11.79
N ARG A 50 1.98 -9.91 12.07
CA ARG A 50 3.13 -9.34 11.40
C ARG A 50 3.17 -9.68 9.92
N ALA A 51 2.77 -10.90 9.58
CA ALA A 51 2.72 -11.30 8.17
C ALA A 51 1.70 -10.47 7.41
N ALA A 52 0.56 -10.18 8.02
CA ALA A 52 -0.44 -9.35 7.38
C ALA A 52 0.09 -7.94 7.14
N ARG A 53 0.79 -7.38 8.13
CA ARG A 53 1.38 -6.06 7.97
C ARG A 53 2.40 -6.04 6.84
N LYS A 54 3.22 -7.07 6.78
CA LYS A 54 4.24 -7.15 5.73
C LYS A 54 3.60 -7.18 4.36
N ALA A 55 2.51 -7.93 4.20
CA ALA A 55 1.82 -8.01 2.93
C ALA A 55 1.26 -6.65 2.52
N VAL A 56 0.71 -5.90 3.47
CA VAL A 56 0.17 -4.59 3.16
C VAL A 56 1.30 -3.60 2.88
N GLU A 57 2.42 -3.72 3.56
CA GLU A 57 3.60 -2.89 3.27
C GLU A 57 4.06 -3.10 1.83
N ASP A 58 4.12 -4.35 1.40
CA ASP A 58 4.54 -4.65 0.04
C ASP A 58 3.56 -4.07 -0.97
N LEU A 59 2.28 -4.14 -0.67
CA LEU A 59 1.27 -3.53 -1.54
C LEU A 59 1.43 -2.02 -1.59
N ALA A 60 1.72 -1.40 -0.45
CA ALA A 60 1.91 0.05 -0.41
C ALA A 60 3.11 0.48 -1.27
N ILE A 61 4.16 -0.33 -1.27
CA ILE A 61 5.33 -0.04 -2.09
C ILE A 61 4.95 -0.07 -3.57
N GLU A 62 4.21 -1.09 -3.98
CA GLU A 62 3.79 -1.21 -5.37
C GLU A 62 2.87 -0.06 -5.78
N LEU A 63 1.96 0.34 -4.90
CA LEU A 63 1.09 1.47 -5.19
C LEU A 63 1.90 2.75 -5.33
N GLY A 64 2.90 2.93 -4.48
CA GLY A 64 3.75 4.10 -4.56
C GLY A 64 4.52 4.15 -5.86
N ILE A 65 5.03 3.01 -6.32
CA ILE A 65 5.75 2.94 -7.59
C ILE A 65 4.81 3.31 -8.74
N SER A 66 3.60 2.80 -8.72
CA SER A 66 2.63 3.10 -9.78
C SER A 66 2.29 4.57 -9.83
N ILE A 67 2.11 5.18 -8.66
CA ILE A 67 1.79 6.61 -8.59
C ILE A 67 2.96 7.45 -9.08
N CYS A 68 4.18 7.06 -8.73
CA CYS A 68 5.37 7.77 -9.22
C CYS A 68 5.47 7.72 -10.73
N LYS A 69 5.13 6.57 -11.32
CA LYS A 69 5.15 6.45 -12.77
C LYS A 69 4.16 7.39 -13.43
N ILE A 70 2.99 7.53 -12.83
CA ILE A 70 1.98 8.44 -13.34
C ILE A 70 2.49 9.88 -13.27
N GLU A 71 3.07 10.25 -12.15
CA GLU A 71 3.59 11.59 -11.97
C GLU A 71 4.71 11.89 -12.96
N ASP A 72 5.59 10.92 -13.18
CA ASP A 72 6.67 11.08 -14.14
C ASP A 72 6.12 11.28 -15.55
N SER A 73 5.05 10.56 -15.86
CA SER A 73 4.42 10.69 -17.17
C SER A 73 3.89 12.10 -17.39
N PHE A 74 3.25 12.67 -16.37
CA PHE A 74 2.75 14.05 -16.47
C PHE A 74 3.90 15.02 -16.61
N ASN A 75 4.96 14.82 -15.87
CA ASN A 75 6.10 15.72 -15.91
C ASN A 75 6.78 15.70 -17.26
N LYS A 76 6.80 14.55 -17.91
CA LYS A 76 7.44 14.43 -19.20
C LYS A 76 6.71 15.19 -20.28
N GLU A 77 5.44 15.43 -20.09
CA GLU A 77 4.67 16.14 -21.10
C GLU A 77 4.87 17.62 -21.04
N LYS A 78 5.56 18.09 -20.06
CA LYS A 78 5.93 19.50 -20.03
C LYS A 78 7.21 19.74 -20.78
#